data_b7825657ee8dade8fd2544cfa0fa425b
#
_entry.id   b7825657ee8dade8fd2544cfa0fa425b
#
_cell.length_a   1.000
_cell.length_b   1.000
_cell.length_c   1.000
_cell.angle_alpha   90.00
_cell.angle_beta   90.00
_cell.angle_gamma   90.00
#
_symmetry.space_group_name_H-M   'P 1'
#
loop_
_entity.id
_entity.type
_entity.pdbx_description
1 polymer ?
#
loop_
_entity_poly.entity_id
_entity_poly.type
_entity_poly.pdbx_seq_one_letter_code
_entity_poly.pdbx_strand_id
1 'polypeptide(L)'
;MIKLIINADDFGSSRIFNTEIIKLLKEGKIRSTTVMVKRIGYRQNDQIEELKNLRKNDISIGIHFEMDENGNMKSQIEQQYSIFLKIFGFVPSHFDIHMPKYRLIEEAAAEIINFGNEKGIAVRNLGINKIGKHTSEKAFFATNHTIEEIYNYIENMEEGKSYELIVHPGRFDPESTSSLNKEREEDIKKVNLINEKISHCPKIKLISYLNL
;
A
#
# COMPACT_ATOMS: atom_id res chain seq x y z
N MET A 1 17.19 14.31 6.39
CA MET A 1 16.86 13.26 5.38
C MET A 1 15.35 13.06 5.35
N ILE A 2 14.76 12.99 4.19
CA ILE A 2 13.33 12.73 3.93
C ILE A 2 13.14 11.23 3.79
N LYS A 3 12.14 10.66 4.47
CA LYS A 3 11.76 9.25 4.35
C LYS A 3 10.57 9.14 3.39
N LEU A 4 10.70 8.38 2.30
CA LEU A 4 9.63 8.17 1.33
C LEU A 4 9.27 6.69 1.26
N ILE A 5 7.98 6.39 1.39
CA ILE A 5 7.38 5.09 1.10
C ILE A 5 6.66 5.21 -0.23
N ILE A 6 6.89 4.29 -1.16
CA ILE A 6 6.04 4.09 -2.33
C ILE A 6 5.34 2.75 -2.10
N ASN A 7 4.03 2.79 -1.88
CA ASN A 7 3.21 1.62 -1.62
C ASN A 7 2.36 1.26 -2.83
N ALA A 8 2.44 0.02 -3.27
CA ALA A 8 1.53 -0.52 -4.28
C ALA A 8 0.33 -1.18 -3.60
N ASP A 9 -0.85 -0.64 -3.85
CA ASP A 9 -2.10 -1.19 -3.34
C ASP A 9 -2.61 -2.35 -4.21
N ASP A 10 -3.61 -3.08 -3.71
CA ASP A 10 -4.41 -4.08 -4.41
C ASP A 10 -3.70 -5.40 -4.78
N PHE A 11 -2.59 -5.78 -4.13
CA PHE A 11 -2.06 -7.14 -4.32
C PHE A 11 -3.11 -8.18 -3.91
N GLY A 12 -3.31 -9.19 -4.75
CA GLY A 12 -4.34 -10.22 -4.55
C GLY A 12 -5.61 -10.00 -5.38
N SER A 13 -5.86 -8.79 -5.89
CA SER A 13 -7.06 -8.53 -6.70
C SER A 13 -6.99 -9.12 -8.11
N SER A 14 -5.80 -9.28 -8.69
CA SER A 14 -5.56 -9.88 -10.00
C SER A 14 -4.16 -10.45 -10.10
N ARG A 15 -4.00 -11.60 -10.78
CA ARG A 15 -2.67 -12.15 -11.10
C ARG A 15 -1.84 -11.21 -11.98
N ILE A 16 -2.49 -10.49 -12.89
CA ILE A 16 -1.83 -9.55 -13.81
C ILE A 16 -1.28 -8.37 -13.01
N PHE A 17 -2.06 -7.83 -12.07
CA PHE A 17 -1.59 -6.76 -11.19
C PHE A 17 -0.46 -7.22 -10.27
N ASN A 18 -0.62 -8.39 -9.64
CA ASN A 18 0.41 -9.00 -8.78
C ASN A 18 1.75 -9.14 -9.51
N THR A 19 1.75 -9.53 -10.78
CA THR A 19 2.98 -9.68 -11.58
C THR A 19 3.76 -8.38 -11.68
N GLU A 20 3.08 -7.26 -11.95
CA GLU A 20 3.75 -5.97 -12.06
C GLU A 20 4.19 -5.43 -10.68
N ILE A 21 3.38 -5.64 -9.63
CA ILE A 21 3.76 -5.29 -8.26
C ILE A 21 5.04 -6.05 -7.85
N ILE A 22 5.07 -7.37 -8.04
CA ILE A 22 6.25 -8.19 -7.73
C ILE A 22 7.48 -7.73 -8.51
N LYS A 23 7.31 -7.40 -9.79
CA LYS A 23 8.39 -6.89 -10.64
C LYS A 23 8.98 -5.60 -10.06
N LEU A 24 8.14 -4.61 -9.73
CA LEU A 24 8.59 -3.35 -9.15
C LEU A 24 9.27 -3.52 -7.78
N LEU A 25 8.78 -4.46 -6.96
CA LEU A 25 9.42 -4.83 -5.69
C LEU A 25 10.82 -5.44 -5.90
N LYS A 26 10.96 -6.35 -6.87
CA LYS A 26 12.25 -6.96 -7.23
C LYS A 26 13.26 -5.96 -7.78
N GLU A 27 12.78 -5.01 -8.56
CA GLU A 27 13.60 -3.92 -9.11
C GLU A 27 13.96 -2.87 -8.05
N GLY A 28 13.42 -2.98 -6.82
CA GLY A 28 13.64 -2.02 -5.73
C GLY A 28 13.01 -0.65 -5.96
N LYS A 29 12.12 -0.54 -6.95
CA LYS A 29 11.41 0.70 -7.29
C LYS A 29 10.29 1.06 -6.33
N ILE A 30 9.74 0.06 -5.66
CA ILE A 30 8.85 0.18 -4.52
C ILE A 30 9.37 -0.73 -3.40
N ARG A 31 9.05 -0.41 -2.14
CA ARG A 31 9.44 -1.23 -0.98
C ARG A 31 8.26 -1.60 -0.09
N SER A 32 7.06 -1.39 -0.58
CA SER A 32 5.83 -1.61 0.19
C SER A 32 4.70 -2.05 -0.73
N THR A 33 3.87 -2.95 -0.23
CA THR A 33 2.59 -3.33 -0.87
C THR A 33 1.56 -3.72 0.17
N THR A 34 0.29 -3.52 -0.13
CA THR A 34 -0.83 -3.98 0.70
C THR A 34 -1.67 -5.02 -0.03
N VAL A 35 -2.16 -6.00 0.73
CA VAL A 35 -2.75 -7.24 0.25
C VAL A 35 -4.23 -7.29 0.56
N MET A 36 -5.06 -7.51 -0.45
CA MET A 36 -6.50 -7.80 -0.35
C MET A 36 -6.72 -9.28 -0.07
N VAL A 37 -6.63 -9.68 1.20
CA VAL A 37 -6.63 -11.10 1.60
C VAL A 37 -7.91 -11.84 1.23
N LYS A 38 -9.04 -11.15 1.11
CA LYS A 38 -10.34 -11.72 0.68
C LYS A 38 -10.37 -12.11 -0.80
N ARG A 39 -9.47 -11.55 -1.61
CA ARG A 39 -9.40 -11.77 -3.07
C ARG A 39 -8.34 -12.80 -3.49
N ILE A 40 -7.54 -13.25 -2.55
CA ILE A 40 -6.52 -14.28 -2.83
C ILE A 40 -7.20 -15.61 -3.12
N GLY A 41 -6.92 -16.15 -4.31
CA GLY A 41 -7.36 -17.49 -4.73
C GLY A 41 -6.19 -18.45 -4.94
N TYR A 42 -6.50 -19.75 -5.04
CA TYR A 42 -5.49 -20.80 -5.22
C TYR A 42 -4.58 -20.59 -6.45
N ARG A 43 -5.08 -19.89 -7.47
CA ARG A 43 -4.29 -19.57 -8.69
C ARG A 43 -3.17 -18.57 -8.44
N GLN A 44 -3.10 -17.97 -7.25
CA GLN A 44 -2.10 -16.95 -6.88
C GLN A 44 -1.04 -17.49 -5.93
N ASN A 45 -1.04 -18.79 -5.59
CA ASN A 45 -0.13 -19.37 -4.60
C ASN A 45 1.34 -19.15 -4.94
N ASP A 46 1.72 -19.26 -6.21
CA ASP A 46 3.07 -18.98 -6.70
C ASP A 46 3.49 -17.52 -6.41
N GLN A 47 2.61 -16.57 -6.67
CA GLN A 47 2.87 -15.15 -6.45
C GLN A 47 2.91 -14.80 -4.95
N ILE A 48 2.12 -15.50 -4.13
CA ILE A 48 2.16 -15.34 -2.66
C ILE A 48 3.51 -15.82 -2.12
N GLU A 49 3.98 -17.00 -2.53
CA GLU A 49 5.28 -17.51 -2.10
C GLU A 49 6.43 -16.61 -2.57
N GLU A 50 6.32 -16.08 -3.78
CA GLU A 50 7.27 -15.09 -4.29
C GLU A 50 7.29 -13.81 -3.45
N LEU A 51 6.11 -13.26 -3.13
CA LEU A 51 5.99 -12.06 -2.28
C LEU A 51 6.55 -12.31 -0.86
N LYS A 52 6.26 -13.47 -0.25
CA LYS A 52 6.84 -13.87 1.05
C LYS A 52 8.36 -13.84 1.04
N ASN A 53 8.97 -14.34 -0.04
CA ASN A 53 10.42 -14.38 -0.17
C ASN A 53 11.03 -12.98 -0.29
N LEU A 54 10.33 -12.03 -0.90
CA LEU A 54 10.79 -10.64 -1.04
C LEU A 54 10.85 -9.89 0.29
N ARG A 55 10.07 -10.29 1.31
CA ARG A 55 10.14 -9.68 2.65
C ARG A 55 11.55 -9.67 3.25
N LYS A 56 12.37 -10.66 2.91
CA LYS A 56 13.78 -10.74 3.37
C LYS A 56 14.65 -9.58 2.88
N ASN A 57 14.20 -8.83 1.88
CA ASN A 57 14.89 -7.70 1.26
C ASN A 57 14.38 -6.35 1.78
N ASP A 58 13.90 -6.28 3.02
CA ASP A 58 13.36 -5.06 3.64
C ASP A 58 12.10 -4.52 2.95
N ILE A 59 11.29 -5.42 2.40
CA ILE A 59 10.00 -5.10 1.80
C ILE A 59 8.90 -5.26 2.85
N SER A 60 8.07 -4.24 2.98
CA SER A 60 6.88 -4.27 3.83
C SER A 60 5.68 -4.83 3.11
N ILE A 61 4.96 -5.73 3.79
CA ILE A 61 3.73 -6.36 3.30
C ILE A 61 2.64 -6.09 4.33
N GLY A 62 1.66 -5.28 3.95
CA GLY A 62 0.54 -4.87 4.79
C GLY A 62 -0.78 -5.54 4.39
N ILE A 63 -1.85 -5.16 5.09
CA ILE A 63 -3.22 -5.55 4.75
C ILE A 63 -3.95 -4.36 4.16
N HIS A 64 -4.61 -4.56 3.02
CA HIS A 64 -5.56 -3.65 2.41
C HIS A 64 -6.97 -4.11 2.76
N PHE A 65 -7.52 -3.57 3.85
CA PHE A 65 -8.81 -4.02 4.39
C PHE A 65 -9.98 -3.68 3.46
N GLU A 66 -10.78 -4.68 3.13
CA GLU A 66 -12.05 -4.52 2.43
C GLU A 66 -13.20 -4.56 3.44
N MET A 67 -13.95 -3.47 3.53
CA MET A 67 -15.03 -3.31 4.51
C MET A 67 -16.40 -3.36 3.82
N ASP A 68 -17.28 -4.17 4.36
CA ASP A 68 -18.68 -4.27 3.93
C ASP A 68 -19.57 -3.44 4.85
N GLU A 69 -20.51 -2.71 4.27
CA GLU A 69 -21.40 -1.78 4.98
C GLU A 69 -22.30 -2.45 6.03
N ASN A 70 -22.65 -3.72 5.80
CA ASN A 70 -23.63 -4.44 6.62
C ASN A 70 -23.01 -5.31 7.71
N GLY A 71 -21.71 -5.20 7.95
CA GLY A 71 -20.99 -6.05 8.90
C GLY A 71 -20.41 -5.29 10.08
N ASN A 72 -20.18 -5.98 11.20
CA ASN A 72 -19.40 -5.41 12.30
C ASN A 72 -17.96 -5.18 11.84
N MET A 73 -17.50 -3.93 11.83
CA MET A 73 -16.20 -3.53 11.31
C MET A 73 -15.05 -4.21 12.04
N LYS A 74 -15.09 -4.25 13.37
CA LYS A 74 -14.08 -4.92 14.18
C LYS A 74 -13.93 -6.39 13.81
N SER A 75 -15.06 -7.09 13.68
CA SER A 75 -15.06 -8.51 13.28
C SER A 75 -14.47 -8.72 11.88
N GLN A 76 -14.76 -7.82 10.93
CA GLN A 76 -14.21 -7.89 9.57
C GLN A 76 -12.69 -7.67 9.56
N ILE A 77 -12.18 -6.74 10.38
CA ILE A 77 -10.75 -6.47 10.55
C ILE A 77 -10.06 -7.70 11.15
N GLU A 78 -10.57 -8.23 12.25
CA GLU A 78 -10.02 -9.42 12.93
C GLU A 78 -10.00 -10.65 12.01
N GLN A 79 -11.07 -10.84 11.23
CA GLN A 79 -11.13 -11.93 10.25
C GLN A 79 -10.05 -11.81 9.18
N GLN A 80 -9.92 -10.63 8.55
CA GLN A 80 -8.92 -10.40 7.52
C GLN A 80 -7.49 -10.48 8.06
N TYR A 81 -7.26 -9.98 9.28
CA TYR A 81 -5.99 -10.15 9.97
C TYR A 81 -5.64 -11.64 10.19
N SER A 82 -6.61 -12.43 10.64
CA SER A 82 -6.44 -13.88 10.83
C SER A 82 -6.15 -14.61 9.51
N ILE A 83 -6.83 -14.23 8.42
CA ILE A 83 -6.58 -14.75 7.06
C ILE A 83 -5.14 -14.42 6.63
N PHE A 84 -4.70 -13.17 6.84
CA PHE A 84 -3.33 -12.75 6.52
C PHE A 84 -2.30 -13.62 7.25
N LEU A 85 -2.46 -13.79 8.57
CA LEU A 85 -1.54 -14.63 9.36
C LEU A 85 -1.49 -16.07 8.84
N LYS A 86 -2.65 -16.64 8.47
CA LYS A 86 -2.74 -17.99 7.91
C LYS A 86 -2.02 -18.12 6.57
N ILE A 87 -2.16 -17.13 5.68
CA ILE A 87 -1.57 -17.14 4.34
C ILE A 87 -0.07 -16.87 4.41
N PHE A 88 0.34 -15.84 5.14
CA PHE A 88 1.71 -15.33 5.11
C PHE A 88 2.60 -15.90 6.21
N GLY A 89 2.06 -16.32 7.36
CA GLY A 89 2.81 -16.88 8.47
C GLY A 89 3.60 -15.85 9.29
N PHE A 90 3.35 -14.56 9.10
CA PHE A 90 3.98 -13.46 9.84
C PHE A 90 3.01 -12.30 10.04
N VAL A 91 3.35 -11.41 10.97
CA VAL A 91 2.57 -10.20 11.27
C VAL A 91 2.70 -9.20 10.11
N PRO A 92 1.59 -8.61 9.62
CA PRO A 92 1.64 -7.57 8.61
C PRO A 92 2.41 -6.35 9.11
N SER A 93 3.11 -5.67 8.21
CA SER A 93 3.93 -4.50 8.55
C SER A 93 3.10 -3.24 8.79
N HIS A 94 1.97 -3.13 8.13
CA HIS A 94 1.07 -1.97 8.21
C HIS A 94 -0.35 -2.32 7.76
N PHE A 95 -1.26 -1.42 8.06
CA PHE A 95 -2.66 -1.50 7.68
C PHE A 95 -3.07 -0.30 6.85
N ASP A 96 -3.95 -0.54 5.90
CA ASP A 96 -4.72 0.50 5.24
C ASP A 96 -6.12 0.00 4.85
N ILE A 97 -6.89 0.83 4.16
CA ILE A 97 -8.26 0.53 3.77
C ILE A 97 -8.42 0.68 2.26
N HIS A 98 -8.95 -0.37 1.62
CA HIS A 98 -9.50 -0.27 0.27
C HIS A 98 -10.74 0.64 0.32
N MET A 99 -10.74 1.71 -0.48
CA MET A 99 -11.75 2.77 -0.44
C MET A 99 -13.17 2.20 -0.31
N PRO A 100 -13.79 2.29 0.87
CA PRO A 100 -15.20 1.98 1.02
C PRO A 100 -16.04 3.11 0.41
N LYS A 101 -17.32 2.86 0.17
CA LYS A 101 -18.25 3.94 -0.19
C LYS A 101 -18.19 5.05 0.88
N TYR A 102 -18.28 6.29 0.45
CA TYR A 102 -18.03 7.52 1.21
C TYR A 102 -18.54 7.57 2.66
N ARG A 103 -19.61 6.86 3.00
CA ARG A 103 -20.25 6.91 4.33
C ARG A 103 -19.50 6.18 5.45
N LEU A 104 -18.57 5.27 5.10
CA LEU A 104 -17.89 4.40 6.09
C LEU A 104 -16.42 4.72 6.29
N ILE A 105 -15.87 5.70 5.54
CA ILE A 105 -14.42 5.94 5.54
C ILE A 105 -13.91 6.31 6.92
N GLU A 106 -14.56 7.24 7.60
CA GLU A 106 -14.08 7.74 8.90
C GLU A 106 -14.23 6.69 9.99
N GLU A 107 -15.37 5.99 10.03
CA GLU A 107 -15.63 4.96 11.04
C GLU A 107 -14.70 3.74 10.83
N ALA A 108 -14.59 3.25 9.61
CA ALA A 108 -13.71 2.13 9.28
C ALA A 108 -12.22 2.48 9.50
N ALA A 109 -11.81 3.69 9.14
CA ALA A 109 -10.46 4.16 9.39
C ALA A 109 -10.16 4.29 10.89
N ALA A 110 -11.12 4.78 11.69
CA ALA A 110 -10.98 4.85 13.14
C ALA A 110 -10.81 3.46 13.76
N GLU A 111 -11.59 2.47 13.34
CA GLU A 111 -11.46 1.09 13.82
C GLU A 111 -10.12 0.46 13.42
N ILE A 112 -9.63 0.70 12.19
CA ILE A 112 -8.33 0.21 11.73
C ILE A 112 -7.19 0.88 12.54
N ILE A 113 -7.29 2.19 12.83
CA ILE A 113 -6.32 2.89 13.66
C ILE A 113 -6.31 2.31 15.08
N ASN A 114 -7.46 2.07 15.68
CA ASN A 114 -7.57 1.47 17.01
C ASN A 114 -6.95 0.07 17.02
N PHE A 115 -7.26 -0.76 16.03
CA PHE A 115 -6.70 -2.10 15.88
C PHE A 115 -5.19 -2.07 15.65
N GLY A 116 -4.69 -1.14 14.82
CA GLY A 116 -3.26 -0.93 14.61
C GLY A 116 -2.53 -0.57 15.88
N ASN A 117 -3.10 0.34 16.68
CA ASN A 117 -2.55 0.73 17.98
C ASN A 117 -2.55 -0.44 18.98
N GLU A 118 -3.63 -1.22 19.04
CA GLU A 118 -3.72 -2.43 19.88
C GLU A 118 -2.63 -3.45 19.52
N LYS A 119 -2.34 -3.63 18.23
CA LYS A 119 -1.34 -4.59 17.74
C LYS A 119 0.08 -4.02 17.62
N GLY A 120 0.28 -2.73 17.83
CA GLY A 120 1.57 -2.05 17.62
C GLY A 120 1.99 -2.02 16.13
N ILE A 121 1.01 -2.05 15.21
CA ILE A 121 1.21 -2.08 13.76
C ILE A 121 0.96 -0.70 13.18
N ALA A 122 1.81 -0.26 12.24
CA ALA A 122 1.64 1.01 11.56
C ALA A 122 0.34 1.06 10.76
N VAL A 123 -0.26 2.24 10.65
CA VAL A 123 -1.46 2.47 9.85
C VAL A 123 -1.21 3.63 8.89
N ARG A 124 -1.64 3.49 7.64
CA ARG A 124 -1.56 4.58 6.65
C ARG A 124 -2.13 5.88 7.20
N ASN A 125 -1.40 6.97 7.00
CA ASN A 125 -1.88 8.29 7.42
C ASN A 125 -2.88 8.85 6.41
N LEU A 126 -4.17 8.77 6.74
CA LEU A 126 -5.27 9.33 5.95
C LEU A 126 -5.62 10.78 6.35
N GLY A 127 -4.81 11.40 7.23
CA GLY A 127 -5.04 12.76 7.75
C GLY A 127 -5.93 12.81 9.00
N ILE A 128 -6.36 11.67 9.51
CA ILE A 128 -7.18 11.54 10.75
C ILE A 128 -6.44 10.83 11.89
N ASN A 129 -5.27 10.28 11.62
CA ASN A 129 -4.44 9.60 12.61
C ASN A 129 -3.88 10.64 13.61
N LYS A 130 -4.25 10.49 14.89
CA LYS A 130 -3.75 11.35 15.97
C LYS A 130 -2.72 10.65 16.84
N ILE A 131 -2.73 9.33 16.84
CA ILE A 131 -1.88 8.46 17.67
C ILE A 131 -1.46 7.24 16.85
N GLY A 132 -0.41 6.56 17.31
CA GLY A 132 0.08 5.35 16.68
C GLY A 132 1.22 5.57 15.69
N LYS A 133 1.63 4.51 15.04
CA LYS A 133 2.74 4.50 14.08
C LYS A 133 2.21 4.76 12.67
N HIS A 134 2.61 5.86 12.08
CA HIS A 134 2.22 6.28 10.72
C HIS A 134 3.26 7.25 10.13
N THR A 135 3.17 7.58 8.84
CA THR A 135 3.97 8.65 8.25
C THR A 135 3.62 10.01 8.87
N SER A 136 4.58 10.93 8.97
CA SER A 136 4.31 12.27 9.52
C SER A 136 3.36 13.08 8.66
N GLU A 137 3.38 12.87 7.35
CA GLU A 137 2.48 13.52 6.41
C GLU A 137 1.39 12.58 5.92
N LYS A 138 0.24 13.15 5.54
CA LYS A 138 -0.87 12.41 4.94
C LYS A 138 -0.43 11.72 3.65
N ALA A 139 -0.88 10.50 3.45
CA ALA A 139 -0.60 9.75 2.24
C ALA A 139 -1.14 10.44 0.98
N PHE A 140 -0.33 10.44 -0.08
CA PHE A 140 -0.63 11.09 -1.36
C PHE A 140 -0.96 10.04 -2.42
N PHE A 141 -2.16 10.14 -3.01
CA PHE A 141 -2.66 9.21 -4.03
C PHE A 141 -2.09 9.58 -5.40
N ALA A 142 -0.90 9.08 -5.73
CA ALA A 142 -0.20 9.39 -6.99
C ALA A 142 -0.98 8.97 -8.25
N THR A 143 -1.81 7.92 -8.16
CA THR A 143 -2.68 7.47 -9.27
C THR A 143 -3.57 8.59 -9.80
N ASN A 144 -4.09 9.45 -8.92
CA ASN A 144 -5.05 10.49 -9.25
C ASN A 144 -4.41 11.80 -9.77
N HIS A 145 -3.07 11.84 -9.85
CA HIS A 145 -2.32 13.06 -10.17
C HIS A 145 -1.45 12.88 -11.42
N THR A 146 -1.18 13.98 -12.10
CA THR A 146 -0.21 14.03 -13.20
C THR A 146 1.21 13.87 -12.66
N ILE A 147 2.17 13.56 -13.53
CA ILE A 147 3.57 13.44 -13.10
C ILE A 147 4.14 14.78 -12.63
N GLU A 148 3.71 15.88 -13.20
CA GLU A 148 4.10 17.24 -12.81
C GLU A 148 3.62 17.56 -11.39
N GLU A 149 2.39 17.20 -11.04
CA GLU A 149 1.86 17.37 -9.67
C GLU A 149 2.63 16.52 -8.66
N ILE A 150 2.97 15.27 -9.04
CA ILE A 150 3.78 14.39 -8.20
C ILE A 150 5.19 14.96 -8.00
N TYR A 151 5.82 15.50 -9.07
CA TYR A 151 7.13 16.14 -8.97
C TYR A 151 7.10 17.37 -8.08
N ASN A 152 6.07 18.21 -8.23
CA ASN A 152 5.87 19.36 -7.35
C ASN A 152 5.70 18.93 -5.88
N TYR A 153 4.94 17.86 -5.62
CA TYR A 153 4.79 17.29 -4.28
C TYR A 153 6.15 16.83 -3.71
N ILE A 154 6.96 16.11 -4.50
CA ILE A 154 8.29 15.63 -4.09
C ILE A 154 9.25 16.79 -3.80
N GLU A 155 9.25 17.83 -4.61
CA GLU A 155 10.11 19.02 -4.46
C GLU A 155 9.79 19.82 -3.19
N ASN A 156 8.53 19.76 -2.70
CA ASN A 156 8.08 20.42 -1.49
C ASN A 156 8.18 19.54 -0.23
N MET A 157 8.77 18.35 -0.33
CA MET A 157 9.02 17.49 0.86
C MET A 157 10.07 18.10 1.77
N GLU A 158 9.82 18.06 3.07
CA GLU A 158 10.65 18.64 4.12
C GLU A 158 11.55 17.61 4.80
N GLU A 159 12.78 18.00 5.14
CA GLU A 159 13.69 17.13 5.87
C GLU A 159 13.17 16.80 7.28
N GLY A 160 13.45 15.59 7.72
CA GLY A 160 12.98 15.07 9.01
C GLY A 160 11.57 14.46 8.97
N LYS A 161 10.84 14.66 7.88
CA LYS A 161 9.49 14.11 7.71
C LYS A 161 9.48 12.77 6.94
N SER A 162 8.35 12.06 7.07
CA SER A 162 8.06 10.82 6.35
C SER A 162 6.78 10.96 5.53
N TYR A 163 6.81 10.41 4.32
CA TYR A 163 5.78 10.54 3.30
C TYR A 163 5.41 9.19 2.73
N GLU A 164 4.19 9.07 2.21
CA GLU A 164 3.75 7.91 1.45
C GLU A 164 3.14 8.35 0.11
N LEU A 165 3.60 7.74 -0.98
CA LEU A 165 2.97 7.78 -2.30
C LEU A 165 2.24 6.47 -2.54
N ILE A 166 0.96 6.54 -2.87
CA ILE A 166 0.11 5.39 -3.17
C ILE A 166 0.01 5.25 -4.68
N VAL A 167 0.28 4.05 -5.18
CA VAL A 167 0.18 3.69 -6.59
C VAL A 167 -0.59 2.38 -6.76
N HIS A 168 -1.21 2.20 -7.93
CA HIS A 168 -1.95 0.99 -8.29
C HIS A 168 -1.37 0.38 -9.58
N PRO A 169 -0.11 -0.08 -9.58
CA PRO A 169 0.53 -0.57 -10.80
C PRO A 169 -0.08 -1.88 -11.29
N GLY A 170 -0.19 -2.03 -12.60
CA GLY A 170 -0.70 -3.23 -13.22
C GLY A 170 -0.80 -3.08 -14.73
N ARG A 171 -1.12 -4.16 -15.44
CA ARG A 171 -1.54 -4.11 -16.83
C ARG A 171 -3.03 -4.32 -16.91
N PHE A 172 -3.63 -3.92 -18.03
CA PHE A 172 -5.04 -4.16 -18.26
C PHE A 172 -5.39 -5.65 -18.09
N ASP A 173 -6.38 -5.94 -17.27
CA ASP A 173 -6.90 -7.28 -17.01
C ASP A 173 -8.37 -7.33 -17.45
N PRO A 174 -8.72 -8.07 -18.52
CA PRO A 174 -10.08 -8.13 -19.03
C PRO A 174 -11.08 -8.77 -18.06
N GLU A 175 -10.60 -9.53 -17.06
CA GLU A 175 -11.44 -10.15 -16.03
C GLU A 175 -11.62 -9.25 -14.79
N SER A 176 -10.87 -8.15 -14.69
CA SER A 176 -10.91 -7.28 -13.52
C SER A 176 -12.08 -6.30 -13.55
N THR A 177 -12.77 -6.19 -12.43
CA THR A 177 -13.81 -5.16 -12.18
C THR A 177 -13.27 -3.90 -11.51
N SER A 178 -11.95 -3.74 -11.39
CA SER A 178 -11.33 -2.56 -10.80
C SER A 178 -11.66 -1.32 -11.63
N SER A 179 -12.10 -0.25 -10.98
CA SER A 179 -12.33 1.04 -11.63
C SER A 179 -11.05 1.66 -12.19
N LEU A 180 -9.88 1.28 -11.67
CA LEU A 180 -8.55 1.75 -12.08
C LEU A 180 -7.90 0.85 -13.13
N ASN A 181 -8.63 -0.12 -13.72
CA ASN A 181 -8.04 -1.15 -14.57
C ASN A 181 -7.27 -0.60 -15.77
N LYS A 182 -7.73 0.52 -16.33
CA LYS A 182 -7.10 1.17 -17.49
C LYS A 182 -5.92 2.09 -17.09
N GLU A 183 -5.97 2.65 -15.90
CA GLU A 183 -5.00 3.63 -15.38
C GLU A 183 -3.73 2.97 -14.81
N ARG A 184 -3.77 1.67 -14.54
CA ARG A 184 -2.68 0.93 -13.87
C ARG A 184 -1.36 0.93 -14.63
N GLU A 185 -1.40 0.89 -15.97
CA GLU A 185 -0.18 0.96 -16.80
C GLU A 185 0.50 2.33 -16.69
N GLU A 186 -0.29 3.38 -16.49
CA GLU A 186 0.25 4.72 -16.26
C GLU A 186 0.98 4.80 -14.92
N ASP A 187 0.47 4.13 -13.87
CA ASP A 187 1.14 4.09 -12.58
C ASP A 187 2.49 3.36 -12.63
N ILE A 188 2.67 2.36 -13.49
CA ILE A 188 3.99 1.75 -13.72
C ILE A 188 4.97 2.81 -14.27
N LYS A 189 4.54 3.64 -15.23
CA LYS A 189 5.36 4.72 -15.79
C LYS A 189 5.67 5.76 -14.72
N LYS A 190 4.67 6.19 -13.94
CA LYS A 190 4.85 7.14 -12.84
C LYS A 190 5.88 6.63 -11.83
N VAL A 191 5.80 5.35 -11.42
CA VAL A 191 6.79 4.74 -10.50
C VAL A 191 8.20 4.83 -11.06
N ASN A 192 8.40 4.58 -12.37
CA ASN A 192 9.71 4.70 -13.01
C ASN A 192 10.23 6.15 -12.97
N LEU A 193 9.39 7.11 -13.34
CA LEU A 193 9.72 8.53 -13.36
C LEU A 193 9.98 9.10 -11.95
N ILE A 194 9.20 8.66 -10.95
CA ILE A 194 9.43 8.99 -9.53
C ILE A 194 10.81 8.49 -9.09
N ASN A 195 11.16 7.23 -9.40
CA ASN A 195 12.47 6.68 -9.03
C ASN A 195 13.61 7.41 -9.72
N GLU A 196 13.48 7.77 -10.98
CA GLU A 196 14.45 8.62 -11.67
C GLU A 196 14.60 9.98 -10.95
N LYS A 197 13.49 10.67 -10.66
CA LYS A 197 13.50 11.95 -9.93
C LYS A 197 14.21 11.85 -8.59
N ILE A 198 13.85 10.86 -7.76
CA ILE A 198 14.44 10.73 -6.40
C ILE A 198 15.90 10.27 -6.45
N SER A 199 16.36 9.56 -7.49
CA SER A 199 17.77 9.18 -7.64
C SER A 199 18.72 10.39 -7.74
N HIS A 200 18.22 11.51 -8.21
CA HIS A 200 18.93 12.79 -8.28
C HIS A 200 18.76 13.65 -7.01
N CYS A 201 18.03 13.14 -6.00
CA CYS A 201 17.78 13.87 -4.76
C CYS A 201 18.32 13.10 -3.53
N PRO A 202 19.60 13.28 -3.16
CA PRO A 202 20.24 12.50 -2.09
C PRO A 202 19.63 12.71 -0.69
N LYS A 203 18.77 13.72 -0.56
CA LYS A 203 18.03 13.97 0.68
C LYS A 203 16.87 13.01 0.89
N ILE A 204 16.37 12.34 -0.17
CA ILE A 204 15.23 11.43 -0.14
C ILE A 204 15.76 9.99 -0.05
N LYS A 205 15.27 9.26 0.94
CA LYS A 205 15.53 7.83 1.10
C LYS A 205 14.25 7.05 0.91
N LEU A 206 14.24 6.17 -0.10
CA LEU A 206 13.16 5.20 -0.27
C LEU A 206 13.24 4.16 0.85
N ILE A 207 12.18 4.03 1.64
CA ILE A 207 12.07 3.12 2.77
C ILE A 207 10.84 2.23 2.65
N SER A 208 10.74 1.22 3.51
CA SER A 208 9.53 0.45 3.75
C SER A 208 8.87 0.87 5.07
N TYR A 209 7.67 0.38 5.35
CA TYR A 209 7.00 0.57 6.65
C TYR A 209 7.76 -0.08 7.82
N LEU A 210 8.67 -1.03 7.54
CA LEU A 210 9.53 -1.63 8.56
C LEU A 210 10.56 -0.64 9.12
N ASN A 211 10.86 0.44 8.39
CA ASN A 211 11.85 1.48 8.75
C ASN A 211 11.22 2.83 9.17
N LEU A 212 9.91 2.86 9.34
CA LEU A 212 9.15 4.05 9.75
C LEU A 212 9.40 4.42 11.22
#